data_6f3926a50c951305fc89f3a7bb595a97
#
_entry.id   6f3926a50c951305fc89f3a7bb595a97
#
_cell.length_a   1.000
_cell.length_b   1.000
_cell.length_c   1.000
_cell.angle_alpha   90.00
_cell.angle_beta   90.00
_cell.angle_gamma   90.00
#
_symmetry.space_group_name_H-M   'P 1'
#
loop_
_entity.id
_entity.type
_entity.pdbx_description
1 polymer ?
#
loop_
_entity_poly.entity_id
_entity_poly.type
_entity_poly.pdbx_seq_one_letter_code
_entity_poly.pdbx_strand_id
1 'polypeptide(L)'
;MKKIVYNGTVINEGRRYLGYVVISDSLIAEVGEGRPSNCLLDECDEKFDVQEALILPGAIDAHVHFRDPGMTHKADIASESRAAAAGGVTSVMDMPNCKPATVTIADLEAKYAKAAENSVVNYSAYIGATDTNFDELKKVDFSKVCGIKAFLGTSTGGMLLSDADAKRRVFSEFGTIIAVHSEDESIINANREALLKKMGGDDLPLGYHSKVRSAEACYESTRRAVDLARECGTRLHVLHISTAKELSLFDSAPLAVKKVTAEACVAHLLFTEADGARLGARIKCNPSVKTPADRASLRRALREGVIDVISTDHAPHLLSEKEGGCLKAASGMPMVQFSLVAMLELAHQGIFTPEMVVGKMCHAPALLYRVDKRGYLRPGYKADIAVVKEVPEGLTITDADVVSKCGWTPLNGSTVHHRVVMTMVNGEVAYAHGKVNDSVRGERLTFNN
;
A
#
# COMPACT_ATOMS: atom_id res chain seq x y z
N MET A 1 15.40 18.00 -20.85
CA MET A 1 16.65 17.34 -20.41
C MET A 1 16.50 15.84 -20.67
N LYS A 2 17.48 15.24 -21.36
CA LYS A 2 17.47 13.81 -21.71
C LYS A 2 18.32 13.04 -20.70
N LYS A 3 17.74 12.05 -20.04
CA LYS A 3 18.41 11.21 -19.04
C LYS A 3 18.35 9.75 -19.47
N ILE A 4 19.29 8.92 -19.01
CA ILE A 4 19.27 7.49 -19.26
C ILE A 4 19.64 6.70 -17.99
N VAL A 5 18.83 5.67 -17.66
CA VAL A 5 19.15 4.64 -16.67
C VAL A 5 19.50 3.37 -17.44
N TYR A 6 20.70 2.82 -17.26
CA TYR A 6 21.22 1.76 -18.11
C TYR A 6 22.13 0.76 -17.38
N ASN A 7 22.54 -0.31 -18.06
CA ASN A 7 23.32 -1.42 -17.51
C ASN A 7 22.60 -2.12 -16.35
N GLY A 8 21.28 -2.21 -16.40
CA GLY A 8 20.49 -2.90 -15.40
C GLY A 8 19.60 -3.99 -15.99
N THR A 9 19.00 -4.76 -15.14
CA THR A 9 17.96 -5.74 -15.48
C THR A 9 16.60 -5.09 -15.36
N VAL A 10 15.94 -4.82 -16.49
CA VAL A 10 14.57 -4.32 -16.54
C VAL A 10 13.61 -5.44 -16.20
N ILE A 11 12.68 -5.19 -15.24
CA ILE A 11 11.54 -6.06 -14.97
C ILE A 11 10.27 -5.24 -15.20
N ASN A 12 9.57 -5.57 -16.27
CA ASN A 12 8.35 -4.88 -16.68
C ASN A 12 7.44 -5.84 -17.48
N GLU A 13 6.13 -5.80 -17.21
CA GLU A 13 5.10 -6.57 -17.94
C GLU A 13 5.38 -8.09 -18.00
N GLY A 14 5.85 -8.66 -16.89
CA GLY A 14 6.15 -10.08 -16.76
C GLY A 14 7.46 -10.51 -17.46
N ARG A 15 8.22 -9.59 -18.03
CA ARG A 15 9.51 -9.85 -18.71
C ARG A 15 10.68 -9.37 -17.85
N ARG A 16 11.80 -10.07 -17.97
CA ARG A 16 13.07 -9.74 -17.33
C ARG A 16 14.18 -9.80 -18.37
N TYR A 17 14.89 -8.68 -18.56
CA TYR A 17 15.95 -8.60 -19.59
C TYR A 17 16.96 -7.51 -19.25
N LEU A 18 18.20 -7.65 -19.72
CA LEU A 18 19.18 -6.55 -19.70
C LEU A 18 18.64 -5.41 -20.55
N GLY A 19 18.64 -4.19 -20.02
CA GLY A 19 18.05 -3.08 -20.76
C GLY A 19 18.38 -1.71 -20.18
N TYR A 20 17.69 -0.71 -20.72
CA TYR A 20 17.83 0.68 -20.35
C TYR A 20 16.50 1.44 -20.52
N VAL A 21 16.39 2.57 -19.84
CA VAL A 21 15.25 3.48 -19.94
C VAL A 21 15.77 4.88 -20.26
N VAL A 22 15.33 5.45 -21.39
CA VAL A 22 15.59 6.84 -21.76
C VAL A 22 14.43 7.71 -21.31
N ILE A 23 14.75 8.82 -20.70
CA ILE A 23 13.79 9.77 -20.12
C ILE A 23 13.98 11.12 -20.83
N SER A 24 12.88 11.74 -21.22
CA SER A 24 12.84 13.12 -21.70
C SER A 24 11.96 13.92 -20.76
N ASP A 25 12.54 14.84 -20.03
CA ASP A 25 11.90 15.62 -18.98
C ASP A 25 11.21 14.71 -17.94
N SER A 26 9.89 14.68 -17.88
CA SER A 26 9.13 13.83 -16.92
C SER A 26 8.65 12.50 -17.51
N LEU A 27 8.90 12.23 -18.78
CA LEU A 27 8.33 11.09 -19.49
C LEU A 27 9.40 10.09 -19.92
N ILE A 28 9.03 8.82 -19.95
CA ILE A 28 9.82 7.77 -20.60
C ILE A 28 9.73 8.00 -22.11
N ALA A 29 10.88 8.20 -22.74
CA ALA A 29 11.01 8.34 -24.19
C ALA A 29 11.19 6.98 -24.88
N GLU A 30 12.00 6.08 -24.27
CA GLU A 30 12.32 4.77 -24.82
C GLU A 30 12.59 3.76 -23.69
N VAL A 31 12.25 2.51 -23.93
CA VAL A 31 12.71 1.36 -23.14
C VAL A 31 13.37 0.38 -24.11
N GLY A 32 14.68 0.20 -23.96
CA GLY A 32 15.47 -0.62 -24.89
C GLY A 32 15.98 -1.89 -24.24
N GLU A 33 16.12 -2.96 -25.06
CA GLU A 33 16.76 -4.23 -24.68
C GLU A 33 18.25 -4.20 -25.01
N GLY A 34 19.06 -4.83 -24.19
CA GLY A 34 20.53 -4.87 -24.33
C GLY A 34 21.20 -3.63 -23.77
N ARG A 35 22.37 -3.29 -24.33
CA ARG A 35 23.13 -2.10 -23.94
C ARG A 35 22.84 -0.94 -24.88
N PRO A 36 22.71 0.29 -24.37
CA PRO A 36 22.57 1.45 -25.23
C PRO A 36 23.83 1.65 -26.11
N SER A 37 23.66 2.21 -27.32
CA SER A 37 24.78 2.60 -28.12
C SER A 37 25.55 3.79 -27.54
N ASN A 38 26.82 3.93 -27.86
CA ASN A 38 27.61 5.11 -27.44
C ASN A 38 26.95 6.41 -27.93
N CYS A 39 26.41 6.42 -29.14
CA CYS A 39 25.70 7.58 -29.70
C CYS A 39 24.51 7.98 -28.81
N LEU A 40 23.69 7.02 -28.37
CA LEU A 40 22.56 7.29 -27.48
C LEU A 40 23.07 7.81 -26.14
N LEU A 41 24.15 7.24 -25.60
CA LEU A 41 24.74 7.74 -24.35
C LEU A 41 25.24 9.19 -24.50
N ASP A 42 25.85 9.52 -25.63
CA ASP A 42 26.38 10.87 -25.87
C ASP A 42 25.28 11.92 -26.03
N GLU A 43 24.10 11.52 -26.49
CA GLU A 43 22.92 12.37 -26.58
C GLU A 43 22.27 12.66 -25.23
N CYS A 44 22.59 11.94 -24.15
CA CYS A 44 21.98 12.10 -22.85
C CYS A 44 22.76 13.07 -21.96
N ASP A 45 22.03 14.02 -21.37
CA ASP A 45 22.58 15.02 -20.45
C ASP A 45 23.04 14.38 -19.13
N GLU A 46 22.22 13.44 -18.61
CA GLU A 46 22.52 12.69 -17.39
C GLU A 46 22.49 11.18 -17.63
N LYS A 47 23.46 10.47 -17.06
CA LYS A 47 23.68 9.03 -17.28
C LYS A 47 23.78 8.31 -15.94
N PHE A 48 22.85 7.40 -15.69
CA PHE A 48 22.80 6.59 -14.47
C PHE A 48 23.18 5.14 -14.82
N ASP A 49 24.45 4.79 -14.63
CA ASP A 49 24.93 3.41 -14.73
C ASP A 49 24.56 2.67 -13.45
N VAL A 50 23.60 1.76 -13.52
CA VAL A 50 23.08 1.06 -12.33
C VAL A 50 23.76 -0.27 -12.04
N GLN A 51 24.82 -0.64 -12.81
CA GLN A 51 25.72 -1.77 -12.49
C GLN A 51 24.96 -3.06 -12.13
N GLU A 52 24.19 -3.58 -13.08
CA GLU A 52 23.42 -4.84 -12.96
C GLU A 52 22.22 -4.80 -11.98
N ALA A 53 21.93 -3.67 -11.34
CA ALA A 53 20.75 -3.54 -10.50
C ALA A 53 19.44 -3.74 -11.29
N LEU A 54 18.37 -4.05 -10.59
CA LEU A 54 17.03 -4.14 -11.17
C LEU A 54 16.50 -2.74 -11.47
N ILE A 55 15.96 -2.54 -12.68
CA ILE A 55 15.25 -1.33 -13.11
C ILE A 55 13.75 -1.69 -13.15
N LEU A 56 12.99 -1.16 -12.21
CA LEU A 56 11.58 -1.46 -12.01
C LEU A 56 10.73 -0.21 -12.26
N PRO A 57 9.45 -0.35 -12.69
CA PRO A 57 8.50 0.73 -12.51
C PRO A 57 8.41 1.10 -11.03
N GLY A 58 8.21 2.36 -10.72
CA GLY A 58 7.98 2.78 -9.35
C GLY A 58 6.74 2.09 -8.75
N ALA A 59 6.85 1.61 -7.52
CA ALA A 59 5.73 0.98 -6.85
C ALA A 59 4.61 1.99 -6.54
N ILE A 60 3.36 1.52 -6.61
CA ILE A 60 2.16 2.29 -6.25
C ILE A 60 1.57 1.66 -4.99
N ASP A 61 1.59 2.38 -3.89
CA ASP A 61 0.98 1.95 -2.63
C ASP A 61 -0.39 2.60 -2.47
N ALA A 62 -1.42 1.83 -2.74
CA ALA A 62 -2.81 2.32 -2.73
C ALA A 62 -3.44 2.34 -1.32
N HIS A 63 -2.67 2.06 -0.26
CA HIS A 63 -3.18 1.95 1.09
C HIS A 63 -2.17 2.46 2.14
N VAL A 64 -2.17 3.77 2.36
CA VAL A 64 -1.32 4.40 3.37
C VAL A 64 -2.12 5.32 4.30
N HIS A 65 -1.59 5.58 5.49
CA HIS A 65 -2.13 6.49 6.49
C HIS A 65 -1.02 7.47 6.91
N PHE A 66 -0.86 8.55 6.19
CA PHE A 66 0.19 9.55 6.44
C PHE A 66 -0.09 10.46 7.63
N ARG A 67 -1.25 10.25 8.32
CA ARG A 67 -1.61 10.90 9.57
C ARG A 67 -1.84 12.41 9.50
N ASP A 68 -1.75 13.02 8.35
CA ASP A 68 -1.97 14.44 8.12
C ASP A 68 -3.34 14.66 7.41
N PRO A 69 -4.17 15.51 7.94
CA PRO A 69 -4.04 16.40 9.09
C PRO A 69 -4.28 15.74 10.47
N GLY A 70 -3.86 16.45 11.51
CA GLY A 70 -4.32 16.30 12.89
C GLY A 70 -3.67 15.21 13.74
N MET A 71 -2.86 14.32 13.16
CA MET A 71 -2.08 13.32 13.89
C MET A 71 -0.59 13.41 13.54
N THR A 72 -0.11 14.60 13.22
CA THR A 72 1.24 14.87 12.70
C THR A 72 2.35 14.65 13.73
N HIS A 73 2.01 14.45 15.00
CA HIS A 73 2.96 13.98 16.00
C HIS A 73 3.51 12.57 15.72
N LYS A 74 2.72 11.72 15.02
CA LYS A 74 3.11 10.34 14.65
C LYS A 74 3.85 10.30 13.33
N ALA A 75 3.32 11.03 12.33
CA ALA A 75 3.75 11.05 10.95
C ALA A 75 3.05 12.18 10.20
N ASP A 76 3.61 12.64 9.10
CA ASP A 76 3.04 13.67 8.24
C ASP A 76 3.35 13.37 6.76
N ILE A 77 2.71 14.10 5.84
CA ILE A 77 2.90 13.89 4.39
C ILE A 77 4.38 14.05 4.01
N ALA A 78 5.09 15.01 4.59
CA ALA A 78 6.50 15.23 4.27
C ALA A 78 7.37 14.03 4.68
N SER A 79 7.27 13.56 5.92
CA SER A 79 8.08 12.46 6.43
C SER A 79 7.77 11.14 5.74
N GLU A 80 6.48 10.84 5.53
CA GLU A 80 6.09 9.53 4.99
C GLU A 80 6.26 9.45 3.48
N SER A 81 6.15 10.56 2.74
CA SER A 81 6.52 10.58 1.32
C SER A 81 8.03 10.38 1.11
N ARG A 82 8.87 10.87 2.02
CA ARG A 82 10.32 10.56 2.04
C ARG A 82 10.58 9.08 2.30
N ALA A 83 9.86 8.50 3.26
CA ALA A 83 9.96 7.06 3.54
C ALA A 83 9.49 6.22 2.33
N ALA A 84 8.44 6.64 1.64
CA ALA A 84 7.97 6.03 0.40
C ALA A 84 9.05 6.09 -0.69
N ALA A 85 9.63 7.27 -0.95
CA ALA A 85 10.72 7.43 -1.93
C ALA A 85 11.94 6.56 -1.59
N ALA A 86 12.34 6.50 -0.32
CA ALA A 86 13.44 5.64 0.13
C ALA A 86 13.14 4.14 -0.09
N GLY A 87 11.88 3.77 -0.18
CA GLY A 87 11.40 2.41 -0.43
C GLY A 87 11.13 2.05 -1.90
N GLY A 88 11.37 2.93 -2.86
CA GLY A 88 11.05 2.68 -4.28
C GLY A 88 9.55 2.87 -4.60
N VAL A 89 8.77 3.42 -3.67
CA VAL A 89 7.36 3.75 -3.88
C VAL A 89 7.29 5.18 -4.43
N THR A 90 6.75 5.31 -5.64
CA THR A 90 6.68 6.59 -6.35
C THR A 90 5.30 7.23 -6.36
N SER A 91 4.29 6.46 -5.94
CA SER A 91 2.90 6.94 -5.88
C SER A 91 2.19 6.34 -4.67
N VAL A 92 1.40 7.17 -3.98
CA VAL A 92 0.65 6.74 -2.79
C VAL A 92 -0.80 7.20 -2.86
N MET A 93 -1.70 6.44 -2.20
CA MET A 93 -3.11 6.81 -2.04
C MET A 93 -3.46 6.81 -0.55
N ASP A 94 -3.65 8.00 0.01
CA ASP A 94 -3.77 8.18 1.45
C ASP A 94 -5.22 8.04 1.93
N MET A 95 -5.40 7.34 3.02
CA MET A 95 -6.70 7.04 3.63
C MET A 95 -7.32 8.26 4.31
N PRO A 96 -8.67 8.34 4.38
CA PRO A 96 -9.37 9.53 4.85
C PRO A 96 -9.51 9.63 6.38
N ASN A 97 -9.11 8.62 7.17
CA ASN A 97 -9.33 8.56 8.62
C ASN A 97 -8.28 9.33 9.42
N CYS A 98 -8.08 10.58 9.07
CA CYS A 98 -7.29 11.59 9.79
C CYS A 98 -8.17 12.46 10.71
N LYS A 99 -7.67 13.56 11.26
CA LYS A 99 -8.41 14.49 12.14
C LYS A 99 -8.21 15.94 11.70
N PRO A 100 -9.21 16.61 11.09
CA PRO A 100 -10.53 16.06 10.73
C PRO A 100 -10.43 14.94 9.68
N ALA A 101 -11.47 14.09 9.63
CA ALA A 101 -11.58 13.07 8.59
C ALA A 101 -11.82 13.73 7.22
N THR A 102 -11.29 13.15 6.14
CA THR A 102 -11.47 13.64 4.76
C THR A 102 -12.81 13.14 4.22
N VAL A 103 -13.91 13.83 4.55
CA VAL A 103 -15.29 13.42 4.21
C VAL A 103 -16.06 14.47 3.39
N THR A 104 -15.45 15.62 3.17
CA THR A 104 -15.96 16.69 2.31
C THR A 104 -14.96 17.03 1.20
N ILE A 105 -15.42 17.73 0.15
CA ILE A 105 -14.52 18.24 -0.89
C ILE A 105 -13.53 19.23 -0.30
N ALA A 106 -13.94 20.07 0.64
CA ALA A 106 -13.05 21.03 1.29
C ALA A 106 -11.90 20.34 2.03
N ASP A 107 -12.18 19.26 2.79
CA ASP A 107 -11.15 18.47 3.47
C ASP A 107 -10.20 17.82 2.46
N LEU A 108 -10.74 17.30 1.36
CA LEU A 108 -10.00 16.64 0.31
C LEU A 108 -9.02 17.61 -0.39
N GLU A 109 -9.50 18.81 -0.79
CA GLU A 109 -8.66 19.80 -1.45
C GLU A 109 -7.62 20.40 -0.48
N ALA A 110 -7.97 20.58 0.80
CA ALA A 110 -6.99 20.98 1.83
C ALA A 110 -5.87 19.95 1.98
N LYS A 111 -6.20 18.65 1.94
CA LYS A 111 -5.21 17.56 1.96
C LYS A 111 -4.34 17.57 0.71
N TYR A 112 -4.91 17.77 -0.47
CA TYR A 112 -4.16 17.88 -1.73
C TYR A 112 -3.24 19.09 -1.74
N ALA A 113 -3.65 20.25 -1.22
CA ALA A 113 -2.80 21.42 -1.11
C ALA A 113 -1.55 21.13 -0.27
N LYS A 114 -1.72 20.48 0.88
CA LYS A 114 -0.58 20.05 1.71
C LYS A 114 0.32 19.05 0.98
N ALA A 115 -0.25 18.09 0.25
CA ALA A 115 0.52 17.10 -0.49
C ALA A 115 1.33 17.76 -1.62
N ALA A 116 0.75 18.75 -2.33
CA ALA A 116 1.45 19.50 -3.37
C ALA A 116 2.69 20.23 -2.86
N GLU A 117 2.65 20.74 -1.63
CA GLU A 117 3.76 21.46 -1.02
C GLU A 117 4.83 20.52 -0.44
N ASN A 118 4.43 19.34 0.07
CA ASN A 118 5.28 18.55 0.96
C ASN A 118 5.65 17.16 0.43
N SER A 119 4.90 16.59 -0.52
CA SER A 119 5.15 15.23 -0.98
C SER A 119 6.25 15.17 -2.03
N VAL A 120 7.26 14.32 -1.81
CA VAL A 120 8.30 14.00 -2.80
C VAL A 120 7.90 12.85 -3.73
N VAL A 121 6.75 12.20 -3.48
CA VAL A 121 6.18 11.17 -4.35
C VAL A 121 4.80 11.59 -4.84
N ASN A 122 4.32 11.00 -5.94
CA ASN A 122 2.99 11.27 -6.47
C ASN A 122 1.92 10.83 -5.48
N TYR A 123 0.79 11.52 -5.45
CA TYR A 123 -0.19 11.34 -4.40
C TYR A 123 -1.63 11.37 -4.91
N SER A 124 -2.48 10.63 -4.24
CA SER A 124 -3.93 10.79 -4.22
C SER A 124 -4.44 10.55 -2.81
N ALA A 125 -5.72 10.82 -2.59
CA ALA A 125 -6.41 10.53 -1.35
C ALA A 125 -7.80 9.98 -1.64
N TYR A 126 -8.28 9.10 -0.75
CA TYR A 126 -9.67 8.68 -0.75
C TYR A 126 -10.55 9.74 -0.09
N ILE A 127 -11.79 9.84 -0.57
CA ILE A 127 -12.85 10.47 0.20
C ILE A 127 -13.56 9.41 1.04
N GLY A 128 -13.80 9.70 2.31
CA GLY A 128 -14.49 8.79 3.22
C GLY A 128 -16.01 8.83 3.06
N ALA A 129 -16.64 7.65 3.01
CA ALA A 129 -18.09 7.54 3.10
C ALA A 129 -18.55 7.42 4.56
N THR A 130 -19.62 8.14 4.90
CA THR A 130 -20.32 8.08 6.18
C THR A 130 -21.82 7.94 5.95
N ASP A 131 -22.58 7.68 7.01
CA ASP A 131 -24.04 7.56 6.93
C ASP A 131 -24.73 8.88 6.46
N THR A 132 -24.02 10.03 6.45
CA THR A 132 -24.61 11.35 6.23
C THR A 132 -24.00 12.18 5.10
N ASN A 133 -22.88 11.78 4.47
CA ASN A 133 -22.17 12.62 3.51
C ASN A 133 -22.38 12.25 2.02
N PHE A 134 -23.43 11.51 1.71
CA PHE A 134 -23.73 11.06 0.35
C PHE A 134 -23.75 12.19 -0.69
N ASP A 135 -24.33 13.36 -0.35
CA ASP A 135 -24.42 14.49 -1.26
C ASP A 135 -23.05 15.17 -1.50
N GLU A 136 -22.09 15.04 -0.59
CA GLU A 136 -20.70 15.43 -0.82
C GLU A 136 -20.01 14.46 -1.78
N LEU A 137 -20.22 13.15 -1.62
CA LEU A 137 -19.66 12.14 -2.52
C LEU A 137 -20.09 12.36 -3.98
N LYS A 138 -21.33 12.80 -4.22
CA LYS A 138 -21.86 13.08 -5.57
C LYS A 138 -21.18 14.25 -6.28
N LYS A 139 -20.53 15.15 -5.56
CA LYS A 139 -19.83 16.31 -6.12
C LYS A 139 -18.38 15.99 -6.51
N VAL A 140 -17.88 14.81 -6.16
CA VAL A 140 -16.47 14.44 -6.35
C VAL A 140 -16.17 14.15 -7.82
N ASP A 141 -15.12 14.78 -8.35
CA ASP A 141 -14.52 14.46 -9.64
C ASP A 141 -13.56 13.26 -9.49
N PHE A 142 -14.07 12.05 -9.70
CA PHE A 142 -13.28 10.82 -9.58
C PHE A 142 -12.22 10.64 -10.68
N SER A 143 -12.09 11.54 -11.65
CA SER A 143 -10.90 11.58 -12.51
C SER A 143 -9.65 12.09 -11.79
N LYS A 144 -9.81 12.66 -10.59
CA LYS A 144 -8.76 13.26 -9.74
C LYS A 144 -8.72 12.71 -8.32
N VAL A 145 -9.54 11.72 -8.00
CA VAL A 145 -9.67 11.09 -6.69
C VAL A 145 -9.66 9.58 -6.86
N CYS A 146 -8.81 8.87 -6.12
CA CYS A 146 -8.58 7.43 -6.33
C CYS A 146 -9.80 6.55 -6.03
N GLY A 147 -10.74 7.01 -5.20
CA GLY A 147 -11.94 6.26 -4.88
C GLY A 147 -12.61 6.69 -3.58
N ILE A 148 -13.62 5.93 -3.20
CA ILE A 148 -14.34 6.08 -1.95
C ILE A 148 -13.82 5.05 -0.95
N LYS A 149 -13.54 5.48 0.29
CA LYS A 149 -13.21 4.57 1.41
C LYS A 149 -14.42 4.43 2.33
N ALA A 150 -14.82 3.21 2.62
CA ALA A 150 -15.84 2.90 3.62
C ALA A 150 -15.26 2.01 4.73
N PHE A 151 -15.55 2.35 5.97
CA PHE A 151 -15.29 1.50 7.12
C PHE A 151 -16.60 0.81 7.52
N LEU A 152 -16.64 -0.51 7.39
CA LEU A 152 -17.81 -1.33 7.74
C LEU A 152 -17.76 -1.86 9.18
N GLY A 153 -16.68 -1.53 9.89
CA GLY A 153 -16.43 -1.75 11.32
C GLY A 153 -15.69 -0.56 11.91
N THR A 154 -15.40 -0.60 13.23
CA THR A 154 -14.76 0.51 13.95
C THR A 154 -13.42 0.92 13.32
N SER A 155 -13.26 2.22 13.07
CA SER A 155 -12.04 2.79 12.55
C SER A 155 -11.42 3.83 13.48
N THR A 156 -10.13 4.11 13.31
CA THR A 156 -9.51 5.32 13.87
C THR A 156 -10.17 6.55 13.24
N GLY A 157 -10.58 7.53 14.06
CA GLY A 157 -11.20 8.78 13.58
C GLY A 157 -12.73 8.79 13.51
N GLY A 158 -13.39 7.70 13.91
CA GLY A 158 -14.85 7.67 14.07
C GLY A 158 -15.65 7.65 12.77
N MET A 159 -14.99 7.38 11.63
CA MET A 159 -15.67 7.18 10.35
C MET A 159 -16.29 5.79 10.30
N LEU A 160 -17.62 5.72 10.12
CA LEU A 160 -18.35 4.48 9.98
C LEU A 160 -19.46 4.67 8.93
N LEU A 161 -19.61 3.67 8.06
CA LEU A 161 -20.76 3.50 7.18
C LEU A 161 -21.54 2.29 7.69
N SER A 162 -22.47 2.54 8.62
CA SER A 162 -23.20 1.49 9.36
C SER A 162 -24.64 1.35 8.93
N ASP A 163 -25.29 2.44 8.57
CA ASP A 163 -26.68 2.44 8.13
C ASP A 163 -26.88 1.64 6.85
N ALA A 164 -27.89 0.77 6.81
CA ALA A 164 -28.10 -0.16 5.70
C ALA A 164 -28.50 0.57 4.40
N ASP A 165 -29.33 1.61 4.52
CA ASP A 165 -29.81 2.38 3.35
C ASP A 165 -28.71 3.28 2.83
N ALA A 166 -27.95 3.97 3.69
CA ALA A 166 -26.77 4.74 3.30
C ALA A 166 -25.73 3.87 2.59
N LYS A 167 -25.45 2.69 3.15
CA LYS A 167 -24.53 1.70 2.54
C LYS A 167 -25.00 1.27 1.14
N ARG A 168 -26.27 0.89 0.99
CA ARG A 168 -26.85 0.50 -0.29
C ARG A 168 -26.79 1.65 -1.30
N ARG A 169 -27.10 2.88 -0.89
CA ARG A 169 -26.98 4.06 -1.75
C ARG A 169 -25.54 4.28 -2.24
N VAL A 170 -24.56 4.23 -1.34
CA VAL A 170 -23.14 4.38 -1.72
C VAL A 170 -22.71 3.29 -2.68
N PHE A 171 -23.10 2.04 -2.45
CA PHE A 171 -22.72 0.91 -3.30
C PHE A 171 -23.40 0.94 -4.69
N SER A 172 -24.59 1.54 -4.81
CA SER A 172 -25.36 1.57 -6.06
C SER A 172 -25.02 2.73 -6.99
N GLU A 173 -24.60 3.88 -6.44
CA GLU A 173 -24.58 5.15 -7.18
C GLU A 173 -23.25 5.48 -7.84
N PHE A 174 -22.15 4.90 -7.40
CA PHE A 174 -20.82 5.29 -7.86
C PHE A 174 -20.15 4.25 -8.76
N GLY A 175 -19.68 4.70 -9.95
CA GLY A 175 -18.91 3.87 -10.88
C GLY A 175 -17.41 3.73 -10.50
N THR A 176 -16.95 4.50 -9.51
CA THR A 176 -15.57 4.44 -9.01
C THR A 176 -15.34 3.26 -8.07
N ILE A 177 -14.09 3.01 -7.67
CA ILE A 177 -13.75 2.02 -6.65
C ILE A 177 -14.30 2.43 -5.28
N ILE A 178 -14.96 1.47 -4.61
CA ILE A 178 -15.27 1.54 -3.19
C ILE A 178 -14.34 0.59 -2.45
N ALA A 179 -13.36 1.15 -1.72
CA ALA A 179 -12.41 0.41 -0.92
C ALA A 179 -12.95 0.24 0.51
N VAL A 180 -12.99 -0.99 1.02
CA VAL A 180 -13.60 -1.27 2.33
C VAL A 180 -12.63 -1.87 3.33
N HIS A 181 -12.66 -1.37 4.57
CA HIS A 181 -12.20 -2.09 5.75
C HIS A 181 -13.36 -2.93 6.26
N SER A 182 -13.19 -4.24 6.38
CA SER A 182 -14.28 -5.17 6.59
C SER A 182 -14.02 -6.13 7.75
N GLU A 183 -14.49 -5.74 8.94
CA GLU A 183 -14.53 -6.58 10.16
C GLU A 183 -15.87 -6.41 10.86
N ASP A 184 -16.45 -7.50 11.36
CA ASP A 184 -17.72 -7.49 12.08
C ASP A 184 -17.52 -7.08 13.54
N GLU A 185 -17.94 -5.88 13.88
CA GLU A 185 -17.78 -5.32 15.24
C GLU A 185 -18.55 -6.08 16.30
N SER A 186 -19.71 -6.67 15.96
CA SER A 186 -20.51 -7.45 16.91
C SER A 186 -19.77 -8.72 17.34
N ILE A 187 -19.12 -9.41 16.39
CA ILE A 187 -18.31 -10.59 16.68
C ILE A 187 -17.06 -10.20 17.48
N ILE A 188 -16.38 -9.09 17.08
CA ILE A 188 -15.21 -8.59 17.80
C ILE A 188 -15.55 -8.27 19.26
N ASN A 189 -16.66 -7.57 19.51
CA ASN A 189 -17.11 -7.21 20.84
C ASN A 189 -17.48 -8.44 21.69
N ALA A 190 -18.22 -9.38 21.11
CA ALA A 190 -18.56 -10.64 21.79
C ALA A 190 -17.30 -11.45 22.17
N ASN A 191 -16.33 -11.55 21.25
CA ASN A 191 -15.06 -12.22 21.53
C ASN A 191 -14.27 -11.53 22.65
N ARG A 192 -14.18 -10.18 22.58
CA ARG A 192 -13.52 -9.37 23.61
C ARG A 192 -14.13 -9.59 24.99
N GLU A 193 -15.44 -9.50 25.10
CA GLU A 193 -16.17 -9.65 26.36
C GLU A 193 -16.01 -11.07 26.95
N ALA A 194 -16.14 -12.09 26.11
CA ALA A 194 -15.94 -13.48 26.53
C ALA A 194 -14.50 -13.73 27.04
N LEU A 195 -13.49 -13.18 26.36
CA LEU A 195 -12.10 -13.33 26.77
C LEU A 195 -11.78 -12.54 28.04
N LEU A 196 -12.27 -11.31 28.19
CA LEU A 196 -12.10 -10.52 29.41
C LEU A 196 -12.76 -11.21 30.60
N LYS A 197 -13.97 -11.76 30.43
CA LYS A 197 -14.66 -12.54 31.49
C LYS A 197 -13.88 -13.78 31.92
N LYS A 198 -13.22 -14.44 30.95
CA LYS A 198 -12.41 -15.65 31.20
C LYS A 198 -11.10 -15.35 31.90
N MET A 199 -10.42 -14.26 31.46
CA MET A 199 -9.04 -13.94 31.88
C MET A 199 -8.99 -13.02 33.09
N GLY A 200 -10.04 -12.21 33.32
CA GLY A 200 -10.06 -11.11 34.27
C GLY A 200 -9.27 -9.89 33.80
N GLY A 201 -9.47 -8.74 34.44
CA GLY A 201 -8.76 -7.50 34.14
C GLY A 201 -9.42 -6.65 33.05
N ASP A 202 -8.70 -5.57 32.66
CA ASP A 202 -9.15 -4.54 31.69
C ASP A 202 -8.40 -4.58 30.35
N ASP A 203 -7.48 -5.51 30.18
CA ASP A 203 -6.73 -5.76 28.95
C ASP A 203 -6.42 -7.25 28.80
N LEU A 204 -6.03 -7.65 27.61
CA LEU A 204 -5.67 -9.03 27.26
C LEU A 204 -4.21 -9.08 26.78
N PRO A 205 -3.49 -10.19 27.01
CA PRO A 205 -2.19 -10.38 26.37
C PRO A 205 -2.27 -10.22 24.84
N LEU A 206 -1.21 -9.67 24.23
CA LEU A 206 -1.16 -9.40 22.77
C LEU A 206 -1.49 -10.62 21.90
N GLY A 207 -1.10 -11.82 22.32
CA GLY A 207 -1.42 -13.07 21.61
C GLY A 207 -2.93 -13.37 21.47
N TYR A 208 -3.80 -12.65 22.18
CA TYR A 208 -5.25 -12.76 22.00
C TYR A 208 -5.80 -11.85 20.90
N HIS A 209 -4.97 -10.99 20.28
CA HIS A 209 -5.44 -10.05 19.27
C HIS A 209 -6.12 -10.75 18.09
N SER A 210 -5.56 -11.86 17.60
CA SER A 210 -6.15 -12.69 16.54
C SER A 210 -7.42 -13.44 17.00
N LYS A 211 -7.61 -13.63 18.30
CA LYS A 211 -8.82 -14.25 18.83
C LYS A 211 -9.96 -13.22 19.00
N VAL A 212 -9.63 -12.00 19.41
CA VAL A 212 -10.59 -10.89 19.47
C VAL A 212 -11.03 -10.52 18.05
N ARG A 213 -10.08 -10.25 17.14
CA ARG A 213 -10.31 -9.97 15.72
C ARG A 213 -10.16 -11.25 14.90
N SER A 214 -11.16 -12.13 15.06
CA SER A 214 -11.14 -13.49 14.55
C SER A 214 -11.32 -13.56 13.02
N ALA A 215 -10.97 -14.71 12.44
CA ALA A 215 -11.24 -15.00 11.04
C ALA A 215 -12.74 -14.91 10.71
N GLU A 216 -13.61 -15.27 11.65
CA GLU A 216 -15.04 -15.17 11.48
C GLU A 216 -15.52 -13.71 11.36
N ALA A 217 -14.96 -12.80 12.19
CA ALA A 217 -15.28 -11.38 12.11
C ALA A 217 -14.92 -10.77 10.73
N CYS A 218 -13.74 -11.14 10.18
CA CYS A 218 -13.35 -10.73 8.84
C CYS A 218 -14.27 -11.31 7.77
N TYR A 219 -14.49 -12.63 7.80
CA TYR A 219 -15.28 -13.33 6.80
C TYR A 219 -16.72 -12.84 6.72
N GLU A 220 -17.42 -12.71 7.85
CA GLU A 220 -18.84 -12.32 7.85
C GLU A 220 -19.07 -10.88 7.36
N SER A 221 -18.18 -9.97 7.71
CA SER A 221 -18.24 -8.60 7.19
C SER A 221 -17.92 -8.56 5.70
N THR A 222 -16.86 -9.24 5.28
CA THR A 222 -16.44 -9.29 3.86
C THR A 222 -17.50 -9.96 3.00
N ARG A 223 -18.11 -11.06 3.46
CA ARG A 223 -19.20 -11.73 2.75
C ARG A 223 -20.37 -10.79 2.48
N ARG A 224 -20.84 -10.09 3.50
CA ARG A 224 -21.95 -9.11 3.36
C ARG A 224 -21.60 -7.97 2.39
N ALA A 225 -20.37 -7.48 2.44
CA ALA A 225 -19.91 -6.44 1.50
C ALA A 225 -19.87 -6.93 0.06
N VAL A 226 -19.35 -8.15 -0.16
CA VAL A 226 -19.28 -8.79 -1.48
C VAL A 226 -20.68 -9.08 -2.03
N ASP A 227 -21.59 -9.62 -1.20
CA ASP A 227 -22.96 -9.90 -1.60
C ASP A 227 -23.67 -8.60 -2.04
N LEU A 228 -23.58 -7.53 -1.24
CA LEU A 228 -24.12 -6.22 -1.60
C LEU A 228 -23.52 -5.65 -2.87
N ALA A 229 -22.19 -5.76 -3.04
CA ALA A 229 -21.51 -5.30 -4.23
C ALA A 229 -21.96 -6.04 -5.51
N ARG A 230 -22.20 -7.33 -5.41
CA ARG A 230 -22.75 -8.14 -6.51
C ARG A 230 -24.17 -7.72 -6.85
N GLU A 231 -25.03 -7.50 -5.85
CA GLU A 231 -26.40 -6.99 -6.06
C GLU A 231 -26.41 -5.63 -6.74
N CYS A 232 -25.55 -4.70 -6.31
CA CYS A 232 -25.50 -3.33 -6.81
C CYS A 232 -24.63 -3.16 -8.07
N GLY A 233 -23.85 -4.16 -8.45
CA GLY A 233 -22.88 -4.06 -9.55
C GLY A 233 -21.67 -3.19 -9.25
N THR A 234 -21.32 -2.97 -7.98
CA THR A 234 -20.27 -2.10 -7.45
C THR A 234 -18.89 -2.56 -7.86
N ARG A 235 -17.97 -1.62 -8.11
CA ARG A 235 -16.53 -1.89 -8.15
C ARG A 235 -15.99 -1.89 -6.71
N LEU A 236 -16.05 -3.06 -6.08
CA LEU A 236 -15.62 -3.25 -4.68
C LEU A 236 -14.15 -3.66 -4.63
N HIS A 237 -13.39 -3.03 -3.73
CA HIS A 237 -12.04 -3.45 -3.37
C HIS A 237 -11.97 -3.75 -1.87
N VAL A 238 -11.78 -5.01 -1.51
CA VAL A 238 -11.66 -5.41 -0.11
C VAL A 238 -10.18 -5.34 0.29
N LEU A 239 -9.88 -4.43 1.19
CA LEU A 239 -8.53 -4.14 1.67
C LEU A 239 -8.05 -5.23 2.62
N HIS A 240 -6.72 -5.40 2.72
CA HIS A 240 -6.00 -6.19 3.74
C HIS A 240 -6.65 -7.53 4.10
N ILE A 241 -6.98 -8.37 3.08
CA ILE A 241 -7.42 -9.76 3.31
C ILE A 241 -6.41 -10.47 4.21
N SER A 242 -6.88 -11.03 5.31
CA SER A 242 -6.03 -11.59 6.36
C SER A 242 -6.27 -13.07 6.69
N THR A 243 -7.29 -13.69 6.10
CA THR A 243 -7.70 -15.08 6.43
C THR A 243 -7.86 -15.95 5.18
N ALA A 244 -7.59 -17.25 5.35
CA ALA A 244 -7.87 -18.27 4.33
C ALA A 244 -9.38 -18.37 4.01
N LYS A 245 -10.23 -18.14 5.02
CA LYS A 245 -11.68 -18.25 4.90
C LYS A 245 -12.26 -17.23 3.93
N GLU A 246 -11.77 -15.99 3.96
CA GLU A 246 -12.21 -14.89 3.07
C GLU A 246 -11.93 -15.19 1.59
N LEU A 247 -10.89 -15.98 1.26
CA LEU A 247 -10.46 -16.23 -0.12
C LEU A 247 -11.56 -16.89 -0.97
N SER A 248 -12.48 -17.62 -0.35
CA SER A 248 -13.62 -18.25 -1.04
C SER A 248 -14.62 -17.23 -1.62
N LEU A 249 -14.53 -15.96 -1.25
CA LEU A 249 -15.42 -14.89 -1.72
C LEU A 249 -14.94 -14.26 -3.03
N PHE A 250 -13.71 -14.54 -3.45
CA PHE A 250 -13.06 -13.95 -4.62
C PHE A 250 -12.76 -15.01 -5.68
N ASP A 251 -12.68 -14.59 -6.92
CA ASP A 251 -12.29 -15.43 -8.05
C ASP A 251 -10.89 -15.06 -8.58
N SER A 252 -10.38 -15.86 -9.52
CA SER A 252 -9.08 -15.66 -10.19
C SER A 252 -9.22 -15.11 -11.61
N ALA A 253 -10.34 -14.48 -11.95
CA ALA A 253 -10.52 -13.83 -13.24
C ALA A 253 -9.46 -12.74 -13.48
N PRO A 254 -9.17 -12.38 -14.73
CA PRO A 254 -8.25 -11.27 -15.01
C PRO A 254 -8.72 -9.97 -14.36
N LEU A 255 -7.80 -9.23 -13.71
CA LEU A 255 -8.11 -8.01 -12.96
C LEU A 255 -8.91 -6.98 -13.77
N ALA A 256 -8.66 -6.88 -15.09
CA ALA A 256 -9.35 -5.95 -15.97
C ALA A 256 -10.87 -6.13 -16.04
N VAL A 257 -11.37 -7.34 -15.73
CA VAL A 257 -12.81 -7.68 -15.79
C VAL A 257 -13.44 -7.88 -14.41
N LYS A 258 -12.63 -7.95 -13.34
CA LYS A 258 -13.15 -8.10 -11.98
C LYS A 258 -13.88 -6.85 -11.51
N LYS A 259 -15.05 -7.03 -10.90
CA LYS A 259 -15.75 -5.99 -10.14
C LYS A 259 -15.45 -6.06 -8.65
N VAL A 260 -15.22 -7.26 -8.11
CA VAL A 260 -14.85 -7.48 -6.71
C VAL A 260 -13.40 -7.93 -6.67
N THR A 261 -12.56 -7.17 -6.02
CA THR A 261 -11.11 -7.35 -5.97
C THR A 261 -10.60 -7.41 -4.52
N ALA A 262 -9.46 -8.04 -4.34
CA ALA A 262 -8.85 -8.30 -3.03
C ALA A 262 -7.43 -7.75 -2.94
N GLU A 263 -7.10 -7.17 -1.78
CA GLU A 263 -5.76 -6.68 -1.43
C GLU A 263 -5.14 -7.58 -0.35
N ALA A 264 -3.86 -7.86 -0.46
CA ALA A 264 -3.05 -8.32 0.68
C ALA A 264 -2.06 -7.24 1.09
N CYS A 265 -1.96 -6.97 2.38
CA CYS A 265 -0.89 -6.12 2.89
C CYS A 265 0.38 -6.93 3.13
N VAL A 266 1.53 -6.28 2.90
CA VAL A 266 2.86 -6.86 3.11
C VAL A 266 2.96 -7.51 4.50
N ALA A 267 2.38 -6.89 5.53
CA ALA A 267 2.37 -7.42 6.90
C ALA A 267 1.74 -8.81 7.00
N HIS A 268 0.59 -9.04 6.34
CA HIS A 268 -0.12 -10.34 6.36
C HIS A 268 0.58 -11.42 5.52
N LEU A 269 1.44 -11.00 4.57
CA LEU A 269 2.27 -11.92 3.80
C LEU A 269 3.58 -12.30 4.52
N LEU A 270 4.02 -11.48 5.48
CA LEU A 270 5.26 -11.69 6.24
C LEU A 270 5.02 -12.35 7.60
N PHE A 271 4.15 -11.77 8.41
CA PHE A 271 3.98 -12.09 9.83
C PHE A 271 2.79 -13.02 10.08
N THR A 272 2.87 -13.68 11.24
CA THR A 272 1.81 -14.51 11.82
C THR A 272 1.65 -14.20 13.30
N GLU A 273 0.60 -14.68 13.92
CA GLU A 273 0.39 -14.55 15.38
C GLU A 273 1.55 -15.16 16.19
N ALA A 274 2.26 -16.16 15.65
CA ALA A 274 3.41 -16.76 16.30
C ALA A 274 4.60 -15.80 16.43
N ASP A 275 4.74 -14.83 15.50
CA ASP A 275 5.78 -13.81 15.55
C ASP A 275 5.54 -12.80 16.69
N GLY A 276 4.33 -12.76 17.24
CA GLY A 276 3.95 -11.90 18.36
C GLY A 276 4.78 -12.11 19.62
N ALA A 277 5.27 -13.33 19.87
CA ALA A 277 6.15 -13.62 21.00
C ALA A 277 7.48 -12.84 20.94
N ARG A 278 8.00 -12.62 19.74
CA ARG A 278 9.27 -11.89 19.48
C ARG A 278 9.06 -10.40 19.21
N LEU A 279 8.07 -10.06 18.41
CA LEU A 279 7.86 -8.70 17.90
C LEU A 279 6.85 -7.89 18.72
N GLY A 280 6.08 -8.56 19.58
CA GLY A 280 5.09 -7.89 20.41
C GLY A 280 4.11 -7.04 19.60
N ALA A 281 3.80 -5.88 20.12
CA ALA A 281 2.87 -4.95 19.48
C ALA A 281 3.40 -4.31 18.19
N ARG A 282 4.68 -4.45 17.85
CA ARG A 282 5.23 -3.95 16.57
C ARG A 282 4.47 -4.53 15.36
N ILE A 283 3.90 -5.74 15.47
CA ILE A 283 3.10 -6.37 14.41
C ILE A 283 1.59 -6.32 14.67
N LYS A 284 1.13 -5.54 15.64
CA LYS A 284 -0.29 -5.37 15.88
C LYS A 284 -0.91 -4.43 14.85
N CYS A 285 -1.85 -4.94 14.04
CA CYS A 285 -2.62 -4.22 13.02
C CYS A 285 -4.09 -4.69 13.01
N ASN A 286 -4.93 -4.01 12.29
CA ASN A 286 -6.34 -4.39 12.07
C ASN A 286 -6.64 -4.44 10.56
N PRO A 287 -7.06 -5.62 10.04
CA PRO A 287 -7.24 -6.91 10.73
C PRO A 287 -5.93 -7.44 11.31
N SER A 288 -6.04 -8.26 12.36
CA SER A 288 -4.86 -8.86 12.98
C SER A 288 -4.11 -9.79 12.03
N VAL A 289 -2.79 -9.91 12.18
CA VAL A 289 -2.07 -11.06 11.61
C VAL A 289 -2.65 -12.34 12.18
N LYS A 290 -2.76 -13.38 11.35
CA LYS A 290 -3.43 -14.64 11.69
C LYS A 290 -2.44 -15.80 11.78
N THR A 291 -2.92 -17.00 11.56
CA THR A 291 -2.14 -18.24 11.68
C THR A 291 -1.11 -18.41 10.54
N PRO A 292 -0.10 -19.26 10.72
CA PRO A 292 0.78 -19.66 9.60
C PRO A 292 0.03 -20.27 8.41
N ALA A 293 -1.07 -20.97 8.65
CA ALA A 293 -1.92 -21.54 7.59
C ALA A 293 -2.65 -20.45 6.78
N ASP A 294 -3.13 -19.39 7.45
CA ASP A 294 -3.71 -18.23 6.78
C ASP A 294 -2.67 -17.57 5.89
N ARG A 295 -1.49 -17.24 6.41
CA ARG A 295 -0.40 -16.64 5.63
C ARG A 295 -0.03 -17.50 4.41
N ALA A 296 0.09 -18.82 4.57
CA ALA A 296 0.38 -19.72 3.46
C ALA A 296 -0.73 -19.68 2.37
N SER A 297 -1.98 -19.59 2.80
CA SER A 297 -3.12 -19.49 1.90
C SER A 297 -3.16 -18.14 1.17
N LEU A 298 -2.86 -17.01 1.85
CA LEU A 298 -2.74 -15.69 1.21
C LEU A 298 -1.64 -15.68 0.15
N ARG A 299 -0.46 -16.23 0.47
CA ARG A 299 0.67 -16.34 -0.48
C ARG A 299 0.29 -17.18 -1.71
N ARG A 300 -0.44 -18.27 -1.53
CA ARG A 300 -0.95 -19.08 -2.63
C ARG A 300 -1.99 -18.31 -3.46
N ALA A 301 -2.98 -17.70 -2.83
CA ALA A 301 -4.02 -16.92 -3.47
C ALA A 301 -3.47 -15.75 -4.31
N LEU A 302 -2.38 -15.12 -3.84
CA LEU A 302 -1.68 -14.08 -4.58
C LEU A 302 -1.04 -14.62 -5.87
N ARG A 303 -0.41 -15.82 -5.82
CA ARG A 303 0.14 -16.49 -7.02
C ARG A 303 -0.95 -16.92 -8.01
N GLU A 304 -2.09 -17.38 -7.49
CA GLU A 304 -3.21 -17.85 -8.29
C GLU A 304 -4.09 -16.73 -8.86
N GLY A 305 -3.83 -15.46 -8.50
CA GLY A 305 -4.58 -14.30 -8.98
C GLY A 305 -5.93 -14.10 -8.28
N VAL A 306 -6.20 -14.81 -7.18
CA VAL A 306 -7.37 -14.59 -6.32
C VAL A 306 -7.23 -13.27 -5.58
N ILE A 307 -6.02 -13.00 -5.04
CA ILE A 307 -5.63 -11.67 -4.52
C ILE A 307 -4.99 -10.88 -5.66
N ASP A 308 -5.45 -9.65 -5.84
CA ASP A 308 -5.17 -8.83 -7.00
C ASP A 308 -3.94 -7.93 -6.84
N VAL A 309 -3.82 -7.25 -5.71
CA VAL A 309 -2.79 -6.24 -5.45
C VAL A 309 -2.12 -6.45 -4.10
N ILE A 310 -0.93 -5.86 -3.96
CA ILE A 310 -0.19 -5.75 -2.71
C ILE A 310 -0.09 -4.27 -2.35
N SER A 311 -0.45 -3.92 -1.12
CA SER A 311 -0.27 -2.61 -0.51
C SER A 311 0.35 -2.76 0.88
N THR A 312 0.52 -1.69 1.63
CA THR A 312 1.17 -1.76 2.93
C THR A 312 0.25 -1.67 4.13
N ASP A 313 -0.84 -0.94 4.04
CA ASP A 313 -1.56 -0.40 5.21
C ASP A 313 -0.56 0.33 6.14
N HIS A 314 0.32 1.14 5.51
CA HIS A 314 1.30 1.93 6.25
C HIS A 314 0.61 2.84 7.23
N ALA A 315 0.69 2.50 8.51
CA ALA A 315 -0.09 3.14 9.57
C ALA A 315 0.80 3.43 10.79
N PRO A 316 1.69 4.44 10.70
CA PRO A 316 2.68 4.73 11.74
C PRO A 316 2.03 5.18 13.05
N HIS A 317 2.64 4.75 14.14
CA HIS A 317 2.36 5.14 15.52
C HIS A 317 3.68 5.37 16.24
N LEU A 318 3.70 6.20 17.27
CA LEU A 318 4.86 6.29 18.15
C LEU A 318 5.06 4.95 18.87
N LEU A 319 6.32 4.59 19.13
CA LEU A 319 6.63 3.32 19.80
C LEU A 319 6.00 3.26 21.20
N SER A 320 5.88 4.39 21.90
CA SER A 320 5.15 4.51 23.17
C SER A 320 3.64 4.20 23.06
N GLU A 321 3.03 4.44 21.90
CA GLU A 321 1.62 4.07 21.66
C GLU A 321 1.44 2.57 21.39
N LYS A 322 2.53 1.84 21.16
CA LYS A 322 2.53 0.37 20.99
C LYS A 322 2.67 -0.38 22.32
N GLU A 323 2.69 0.33 23.43
CA GLU A 323 2.71 -0.27 24.77
C GLU A 323 1.33 -0.76 25.21
N GLY A 324 1.32 -1.75 26.12
CA GLY A 324 0.09 -2.38 26.62
C GLY A 324 -0.21 -3.73 25.96
N GLY A 325 -1.38 -4.24 26.24
CA GLY A 325 -1.87 -5.51 25.71
C GLY A 325 -2.68 -5.37 24.41
N CYS A 326 -3.51 -6.38 24.20
CA CYS A 326 -4.33 -6.52 23.00
C CYS A 326 -5.32 -5.34 22.79
N LEU A 327 -5.85 -4.76 23.88
CA LEU A 327 -6.87 -3.72 23.80
C LEU A 327 -6.27 -2.30 23.84
N LYS A 328 -5.16 -2.12 24.57
CA LYS A 328 -4.56 -0.79 24.81
C LYS A 328 -3.52 -0.39 23.75
N ALA A 329 -2.64 -1.31 23.33
CA ALA A 329 -1.63 -0.99 22.32
C ALA A 329 -2.29 -0.58 20.98
N ALA A 330 -1.77 0.47 20.35
CA ALA A 330 -2.27 0.96 19.05
C ALA A 330 -2.09 -0.09 17.95
N SER A 331 -3.07 -0.17 17.04
CA SER A 331 -3.01 -1.03 15.84
C SER A 331 -2.55 -0.22 14.63
N GLY A 332 -1.52 -0.72 13.94
CA GLY A 332 -0.85 -0.10 12.80
C GLY A 332 0.65 -0.18 12.93
N MET A 333 1.34 -0.21 11.79
CA MET A 333 2.79 -0.31 11.71
C MET A 333 3.33 0.43 10.48
N PRO A 334 4.57 0.99 10.55
CA PRO A 334 5.19 1.62 9.39
C PRO A 334 5.78 0.55 8.45
N MET A 335 5.26 0.48 7.21
CA MET A 335 5.63 -0.56 6.25
C MET A 335 6.10 -0.02 4.89
N VAL A 336 5.78 1.25 4.51
CA VAL A 336 5.98 1.75 3.15
C VAL A 336 7.43 1.68 2.68
N GLN A 337 8.38 2.07 3.55
CA GLN A 337 9.81 2.15 3.20
C GLN A 337 10.41 0.79 2.83
N PHE A 338 9.99 -0.27 3.48
CA PHE A 338 10.61 -1.59 3.29
C PHE A 338 9.71 -2.57 2.53
N SER A 339 8.57 -2.10 2.01
CA SER A 339 7.57 -2.96 1.35
C SER A 339 8.12 -3.69 0.14
N LEU A 340 8.75 -2.96 -0.79
CA LEU A 340 9.29 -3.52 -2.02
C LEU A 340 10.43 -4.52 -1.73
N VAL A 341 11.39 -4.15 -0.87
CA VAL A 341 12.51 -5.04 -0.54
C VAL A 341 12.06 -6.26 0.26
N ALA A 342 11.04 -6.15 1.11
CA ALA A 342 10.46 -7.28 1.82
C ALA A 342 9.75 -8.26 0.88
N MET A 343 9.08 -7.76 -0.15
CA MET A 343 8.45 -8.61 -1.16
C MET A 343 9.49 -9.25 -2.10
N LEU A 344 10.57 -8.53 -2.44
CA LEU A 344 11.70 -9.10 -3.17
C LEU A 344 12.48 -10.11 -2.32
N GLU A 345 12.52 -9.96 -0.99
CA GLU A 345 13.04 -10.98 -0.10
C GLU A 345 12.22 -12.29 -0.16
N LEU A 346 10.88 -12.19 -0.22
CA LEU A 346 10.05 -13.38 -0.46
C LEU A 346 10.29 -13.99 -1.84
N ALA A 347 10.68 -13.19 -2.84
CA ALA A 347 11.10 -13.70 -4.13
C ALA A 347 12.48 -14.38 -4.06
N HIS A 348 13.44 -13.80 -3.33
CA HIS A 348 14.75 -14.43 -3.05
C HIS A 348 14.60 -15.79 -2.36
N GLN A 349 13.63 -15.93 -1.44
CA GLN A 349 13.27 -17.18 -0.78
C GLN A 349 12.48 -18.16 -1.68
N GLY A 350 12.22 -17.84 -2.95
CA GLY A 350 11.48 -18.69 -3.90
C GLY A 350 9.97 -18.76 -3.66
N ILE A 351 9.42 -17.91 -2.80
CA ILE A 351 7.97 -17.87 -2.53
C ILE A 351 7.21 -17.17 -3.67
N PHE A 352 7.80 -16.14 -4.25
CA PHE A 352 7.32 -15.43 -5.43
C PHE A 352 8.40 -15.35 -6.51
N THR A 353 8.11 -14.67 -7.62
CA THR A 353 9.13 -14.21 -8.58
C THR A 353 9.23 -12.69 -8.54
N PRO A 354 10.37 -12.09 -8.89
CA PRO A 354 10.49 -10.63 -8.98
C PRO A 354 9.49 -10.01 -9.95
N GLU A 355 9.19 -10.69 -11.07
CA GLU A 355 8.19 -10.26 -12.05
C GLU A 355 6.78 -10.19 -11.44
N MET A 356 6.46 -11.16 -10.57
CA MET A 356 5.19 -11.17 -9.84
C MET A 356 5.12 -10.01 -8.82
N VAL A 357 6.20 -9.73 -8.10
CA VAL A 357 6.27 -8.60 -7.17
C VAL A 357 6.00 -7.29 -7.92
N VAL A 358 6.69 -7.05 -9.04
CA VAL A 358 6.45 -5.89 -9.91
C VAL A 358 5.01 -5.87 -10.42
N GLY A 359 4.51 -7.00 -10.88
CA GLY A 359 3.13 -7.15 -11.33
C GLY A 359 2.11 -6.72 -10.27
N LYS A 360 2.31 -7.12 -9.01
CA LYS A 360 1.36 -6.90 -7.91
C LYS A 360 1.53 -5.55 -7.18
N MET A 361 2.71 -4.93 -7.23
CA MET A 361 2.99 -3.65 -6.57
C MET A 361 3.03 -2.45 -7.53
N CYS A 362 3.21 -2.67 -8.84
CA CYS A 362 3.29 -1.58 -9.82
C CYS A 362 2.14 -1.64 -10.83
N HIS A 363 2.03 -2.74 -11.57
CA HIS A 363 1.06 -2.87 -12.68
C HIS A 363 -0.38 -3.03 -12.20
N ALA A 364 -0.61 -3.94 -11.25
CA ALA A 364 -1.96 -4.25 -10.79
C ALA A 364 -2.65 -3.06 -10.10
N PRO A 365 -2.00 -2.30 -9.18
CA PRO A 365 -2.64 -1.10 -8.65
C PRO A 365 -2.90 -0.03 -9.73
N ALA A 366 -1.98 0.15 -10.69
CA ALA A 366 -2.21 1.07 -11.82
C ALA A 366 -3.45 0.68 -12.64
N LEU A 367 -3.62 -0.61 -12.93
CA LEU A 367 -4.77 -1.14 -13.67
C LEU A 367 -6.06 -1.07 -12.85
N LEU A 368 -6.01 -1.48 -11.57
CA LEU A 368 -7.17 -1.51 -10.68
C LEU A 368 -7.78 -0.12 -10.50
N TYR A 369 -6.95 0.86 -10.20
CA TYR A 369 -7.37 2.25 -9.97
C TYR A 369 -7.45 3.07 -11.26
N ARG A 370 -7.04 2.49 -12.41
CA ARG A 370 -6.97 3.16 -13.72
C ARG A 370 -6.10 4.43 -13.66
N VAL A 371 -4.95 4.33 -12.97
CA VAL A 371 -4.01 5.46 -12.86
C VAL A 371 -3.48 5.82 -14.24
N ASP A 372 -3.55 7.10 -14.58
CA ASP A 372 -3.12 7.54 -15.91
C ASP A 372 -1.59 7.50 -16.05
N LYS A 373 -1.13 6.78 -17.09
CA LYS A 373 0.26 6.71 -17.55
C LYS A 373 1.33 6.50 -16.46
N ARG A 374 1.05 5.65 -15.45
CA ARG A 374 1.99 5.26 -14.39
C ARG A 374 1.96 3.76 -14.13
N GLY A 375 2.90 3.25 -13.35
CA GLY A 375 3.01 1.85 -12.95
C GLY A 375 3.61 0.91 -14.00
N TYR A 376 4.08 1.44 -15.13
CA TYR A 376 4.72 0.70 -16.23
C TYR A 376 5.92 1.46 -16.77
N LEU A 377 6.92 0.74 -17.26
CA LEU A 377 7.98 1.32 -18.09
C LEU A 377 7.52 1.25 -19.55
N ARG A 378 6.94 2.34 -20.06
CA ARG A 378 6.44 2.45 -21.45
C ARG A 378 6.72 3.84 -22.01
N PRO A 379 7.06 3.99 -23.30
CA PRO A 379 7.15 5.30 -23.93
C PRO A 379 5.86 6.11 -23.73
N GLY A 380 6.01 7.40 -23.36
CA GLY A 380 4.91 8.32 -23.06
C GLY A 380 4.29 8.19 -21.65
N TYR A 381 4.77 7.24 -20.83
CA TYR A 381 4.42 7.15 -19.42
C TYR A 381 5.33 8.04 -18.57
N LYS A 382 4.89 8.41 -17.38
CA LYS A 382 5.72 9.13 -16.42
C LYS A 382 6.94 8.29 -16.02
N ALA A 383 8.08 8.94 -15.92
CA ALA A 383 9.34 8.30 -15.54
C ALA A 383 9.41 8.12 -14.02
N ASP A 384 8.56 7.22 -13.51
CA ASP A 384 8.55 6.75 -12.13
C ASP A 384 9.30 5.42 -12.08
N ILE A 385 10.50 5.41 -11.52
CA ILE A 385 11.44 4.29 -11.61
C ILE A 385 12.02 3.98 -10.23
N ALA A 386 12.06 2.70 -9.85
CA ALA A 386 12.82 2.20 -8.72
C ALA A 386 14.02 1.38 -9.19
N VAL A 387 15.21 1.72 -8.72
CA VAL A 387 16.43 0.94 -8.96
C VAL A 387 16.78 0.19 -7.68
N VAL A 388 16.84 -1.13 -7.79
CA VAL A 388 17.03 -2.03 -6.64
C VAL A 388 18.26 -2.90 -6.87
N LYS A 389 19.22 -2.82 -5.96
CA LYS A 389 20.44 -3.63 -6.02
C LYS A 389 20.30 -4.87 -5.18
N GLU A 390 20.75 -6.01 -5.72
CA GLU A 390 20.94 -7.25 -4.95
C GLU A 390 22.14 -7.11 -4.02
N VAL A 391 22.03 -7.64 -2.80
CA VAL A 391 23.05 -7.67 -1.75
C VAL A 391 23.22 -9.12 -1.32
N PRO A 392 24.09 -9.90 -1.98
CA PRO A 392 24.19 -11.35 -1.77
C PRO A 392 24.52 -11.76 -0.33
N GLU A 393 25.30 -10.95 0.39
CA GLU A 393 25.64 -11.15 1.81
C GLU A 393 24.47 -10.85 2.77
N GLY A 394 23.39 -10.26 2.27
CA GLY A 394 22.28 -9.80 3.06
C GLY A 394 22.53 -8.46 3.77
N LEU A 395 21.48 -7.75 4.07
CA LEU A 395 21.46 -6.49 4.82
C LEU A 395 20.48 -6.62 5.97
N THR A 396 20.93 -6.35 7.19
CA THR A 396 20.05 -6.32 8.36
C THR A 396 19.37 -4.95 8.46
N ILE A 397 18.03 -4.94 8.43
CA ILE A 397 17.22 -3.74 8.66
C ILE A 397 17.22 -3.41 10.15
N THR A 398 17.44 -2.14 10.50
CA THR A 398 17.39 -1.66 11.88
C THR A 398 16.46 -0.44 12.01
N ASP A 399 16.05 -0.10 13.22
CA ASP A 399 15.28 1.12 13.47
C ASP A 399 16.06 2.40 13.08
N ALA A 400 17.40 2.35 13.02
CA ALA A 400 18.23 3.46 12.58
C ALA A 400 18.12 3.76 11.06
N ASP A 401 17.66 2.79 10.26
CA ASP A 401 17.47 2.94 8.81
C ASP A 401 16.12 3.58 8.46
N VAL A 402 15.26 3.81 9.45
CA VAL A 402 13.88 4.28 9.24
C VAL A 402 13.84 5.77 8.96
N VAL A 403 13.32 6.15 7.80
CA VAL A 403 13.08 7.54 7.37
C VAL A 403 11.75 8.07 7.90
N SER A 404 10.75 7.19 8.09
CA SER A 404 9.45 7.54 8.68
C SER A 404 9.63 8.22 10.04
N LYS A 405 8.83 9.25 10.30
CA LYS A 405 8.88 10.07 11.54
C LYS A 405 8.74 9.24 12.81
N CYS A 406 8.01 8.12 12.76
CA CYS A 406 7.83 7.27 13.93
C CYS A 406 9.12 6.55 14.40
N GLY A 407 10.17 6.47 13.58
CA GLY A 407 11.53 6.04 13.95
C GLY A 407 11.68 4.55 14.27
N TRP A 408 10.78 3.67 13.81
CA TRP A 408 10.86 2.23 14.02
C TRP A 408 10.22 1.44 12.88
N THR A 409 10.55 0.16 12.78
CA THR A 409 9.94 -0.76 11.81
C THR A 409 9.68 -2.14 12.43
N PRO A 410 8.60 -2.85 12.04
CA PRO A 410 8.40 -4.24 12.47
C PRO A 410 9.45 -5.20 11.88
N LEU A 411 10.22 -4.76 10.88
CA LEU A 411 11.30 -5.53 10.25
C LEU A 411 12.65 -5.36 10.95
N ASN A 412 12.72 -4.64 12.08
CA ASN A 412 13.96 -4.48 12.84
C ASN A 412 14.58 -5.85 13.19
N GLY A 413 15.85 -6.05 12.84
CA GLY A 413 16.58 -7.30 12.97
C GLY A 413 16.33 -8.32 11.86
N SER A 414 15.54 -7.99 10.84
CA SER A 414 15.33 -8.87 9.67
C SER A 414 16.43 -8.67 8.63
N THR A 415 16.85 -9.76 7.98
CA THR A 415 17.80 -9.71 6.87
C THR A 415 17.03 -9.69 5.55
N VAL A 416 17.47 -8.83 4.62
CA VAL A 416 16.98 -8.74 3.23
C VAL A 416 18.14 -8.76 2.26
N HIS A 417 17.95 -9.33 1.06
CA HIS A 417 18.98 -9.45 0.02
C HIS A 417 18.82 -8.42 -1.09
N HIS A 418 18.03 -7.40 -0.86
CA HIS A 418 17.83 -6.30 -1.80
C HIS A 418 17.81 -4.96 -1.08
N ARG A 419 18.28 -3.89 -1.74
CA ARG A 419 18.11 -2.52 -1.27
C ARG A 419 17.74 -1.58 -2.42
N VAL A 420 16.89 -0.62 -2.17
CA VAL A 420 16.63 0.49 -3.08
C VAL A 420 17.85 1.40 -3.09
N VAL A 421 18.43 1.65 -4.26
CA VAL A 421 19.61 2.51 -4.43
C VAL A 421 19.26 3.84 -5.09
N MET A 422 18.17 3.90 -5.86
CA MET A 422 17.67 5.12 -6.46
C MET A 422 16.16 5.00 -6.69
N THR A 423 15.46 6.12 -6.52
CA THR A 423 14.05 6.27 -6.88
C THR A 423 13.89 7.56 -7.67
N MET A 424 13.29 7.45 -8.85
CA MET A 424 12.93 8.60 -9.68
C MET A 424 11.42 8.79 -9.66
N VAL A 425 11.01 10.04 -9.51
CA VAL A 425 9.61 10.47 -9.53
C VAL A 425 9.46 11.53 -10.62
N ASN A 426 8.62 11.28 -11.59
CA ASN A 426 8.42 12.19 -12.73
C ASN A 426 9.74 12.56 -13.44
N GLY A 427 10.68 11.61 -13.55
CA GLY A 427 11.99 11.82 -14.20
C GLY A 427 13.04 12.52 -13.33
N GLU A 428 12.74 12.87 -12.10
CA GLU A 428 13.68 13.48 -11.15
C GLU A 428 14.10 12.49 -10.06
N VAL A 429 15.38 12.54 -9.65
CA VAL A 429 15.91 11.67 -8.59
C VAL A 429 15.40 12.15 -7.24
N ALA A 430 14.38 11.45 -6.70
CA ALA A 430 13.80 11.73 -5.39
C ALA A 430 14.58 11.08 -4.23
N TYR A 431 15.26 9.97 -4.49
CA TYR A 431 16.11 9.28 -3.52
C TYR A 431 17.32 8.65 -4.21
N ALA A 432 18.49 8.86 -3.68
CA ALA A 432 19.70 8.15 -4.09
C ALA A 432 20.75 8.17 -2.97
N HIS A 433 21.58 7.12 -2.91
CA HIS A 433 22.72 7.04 -1.98
C HIS A 433 22.36 7.29 -0.50
N GLY A 434 21.19 6.80 -0.08
CA GLY A 434 20.72 6.95 1.31
C GLY A 434 20.12 8.32 1.63
N LYS A 435 19.95 9.20 0.65
CA LYS A 435 19.44 10.57 0.84
C LYS A 435 18.21 10.83 -0.01
N VAL A 436 17.23 11.48 0.60
CA VAL A 436 16.05 12.02 -0.10
C VAL A 436 16.38 13.41 -0.63
N ASN A 437 15.94 13.69 -1.85
CA ASN A 437 16.02 15.01 -2.46
C ASN A 437 14.72 15.78 -2.20
N ASP A 438 14.75 16.68 -1.22
CA ASP A 438 13.61 17.47 -0.80
C ASP A 438 13.17 18.56 -1.81
N SER A 439 13.91 18.76 -2.90
CA SER A 439 13.50 19.67 -3.97
C SER A 439 12.53 19.03 -4.97
N VAL A 440 12.47 17.69 -5.01
CA VAL A 440 11.52 16.96 -5.86
C VAL A 440 10.10 17.13 -5.31
N ARG A 441 9.14 17.29 -6.22
CA ARG A 441 7.71 17.33 -5.88
C ARG A 441 6.94 16.30 -6.68
N GLY A 442 6.13 15.53 -5.96
CA GLY A 442 5.16 14.64 -6.57
C GLY A 442 4.00 15.39 -7.23
N GLU A 443 3.31 14.72 -8.10
CA GLU A 443 2.11 15.23 -8.77
C GLU A 443 0.85 14.56 -8.20
N ARG A 444 -0.27 15.28 -8.22
CA ARG A 444 -1.59 14.67 -7.98
C ARG A 444 -1.87 13.64 -9.06
N LEU A 445 -2.24 12.44 -8.66
CA LEU A 445 -2.62 11.37 -9.59
C LEU A 445 -3.92 11.71 -10.32
N THR A 446 -4.01 11.26 -11.57
CA THR A 446 -5.22 11.29 -12.39
C THR A 446 -5.64 9.88 -12.77
N PHE A 447 -6.94 9.69 -13.04
CA PHE A 447 -7.55 8.39 -13.23
C PHE A 447 -8.44 8.39 -14.48
N ASN A 448 -8.34 7.33 -15.28
CA ASN A 448 -9.15 7.12 -16.50
C ASN A 448 -10.48 6.42 -16.14
N ASN A 449 -11.41 7.15 -15.55
CA ASN A 449 -12.73 6.63 -15.12
C ASN A 449 -13.76 6.64 -16.24
#